data_f9d348536dbcf600395d8c541168191c
#
_entry.id   f9d348536dbcf600395d8c541168191c
#
_cell.length_a   1.000
_cell.length_b   1.000
_cell.length_c   1.000
_cell.angle_alpha   90.00
_cell.angle_beta   90.00
_cell.angle_gamma   90.00
#
_symmetry.space_group_name_H-M   'P 1'
#
loop_
_entity.id
_entity.type
_entity.pdbx_description
1 polymer ?
#
loop_
_entity_poly.entity_id
_entity_poly.type
_entity_poly.pdbx_seq_one_letter_code
_entity_poly.pdbx_strand_id
1 'polypeptide(L)'
;MAVPGDLRRLTDGMRRLLFVASGLVALAAFQLFVLTDHTASYFSWTIAPGMTAAFLGAGYLASVFLEYLAARRAVWVDVRHTIPPVLSFTVLTEIATLLHLGKFHFSQGLVWAGLAAWVWLAIYTLVPISMIALLPAQLRQRGTDPPRTAPIPGVAVVVLGAHAVLALAVGALLYVDPVRWSSIWPWELTPLTGRASAAWLLGIGVGLVAVIAERDLARSRPGLVAYATLGAAQLVALARYGSEVRWGQPQAWAYLAWALTAGLLGLLGLVASNGGPSRAGAGRG
;
A
#
# COMPACT_ATOMS: atom_id res chain seq x y z
N MET A 1 7.49 -15.68 -31.82
CA MET A 1 6.36 -14.82 -31.40
C MET A 1 5.44 -15.68 -30.54
N ALA A 2 5.16 -15.29 -29.30
CA ALA A 2 4.25 -16.05 -28.45
C ALA A 2 2.82 -15.86 -28.97
N VAL A 3 2.11 -16.98 -29.18
CA VAL A 3 0.70 -16.99 -29.59
C VAL A 3 -0.11 -16.32 -28.47
N PRO A 4 -1.16 -15.51 -28.74
CA PRO A 4 -1.97 -14.83 -27.71
C PRO A 4 -2.60 -15.76 -26.67
N GLY A 5 -2.61 -17.09 -26.87
CA GLY A 5 -3.06 -18.11 -25.93
C GLY A 5 -2.05 -18.52 -24.86
N ASP A 6 -0.77 -18.15 -25.03
CA ASP A 6 0.35 -18.61 -24.19
C ASP A 6 0.70 -17.66 -23.01
N LEU A 7 -0.02 -16.57 -22.80
CA LEU A 7 0.27 -15.65 -21.69
C LEU A 7 -0.19 -16.20 -20.35
N ARG A 8 0.67 -16.11 -19.34
CA ARG A 8 0.32 -16.46 -17.96
C ARG A 8 -0.74 -15.50 -17.43
N ARG A 9 -1.96 -16.01 -17.23
CA ARG A 9 -3.11 -15.22 -16.82
C ARG A 9 -3.25 -15.10 -15.31
N LEU A 10 -3.89 -14.02 -14.89
CA LEU A 10 -4.37 -13.88 -13.52
C LEU A 10 -5.55 -14.83 -13.30
N THR A 11 -5.47 -15.67 -12.24
CA THR A 11 -6.56 -16.59 -11.88
C THR A 11 -7.79 -15.83 -11.38
N ASP A 12 -8.98 -16.39 -11.58
CA ASP A 12 -10.22 -15.77 -11.12
C ASP A 12 -10.29 -15.65 -9.60
N GLY A 13 -9.74 -16.63 -8.86
CA GLY A 13 -9.66 -16.56 -7.41
C GLY A 13 -8.86 -15.35 -6.92
N MET A 14 -7.63 -15.17 -7.44
CA MET A 14 -6.79 -14.02 -7.10
C MET A 14 -7.42 -12.70 -7.54
N ARG A 15 -8.03 -12.66 -8.72
CA ARG A 15 -8.76 -11.48 -9.23
C ARG A 15 -9.89 -11.07 -8.28
N ARG A 16 -10.73 -12.03 -7.87
CA ARG A 16 -11.85 -11.77 -6.94
C ARG A 16 -11.36 -11.29 -5.59
N LEU A 17 -10.30 -11.91 -5.06
CA LEU A 17 -9.69 -11.47 -3.80
C LEU A 17 -9.25 -10.01 -3.88
N LEU A 18 -8.53 -9.60 -4.94
CA LEU A 18 -8.09 -8.23 -5.14
C LEU A 18 -9.26 -7.24 -5.29
N PHE A 19 -10.35 -7.61 -5.99
CA PHE A 19 -11.54 -6.77 -6.06
C PHE A 19 -12.22 -6.59 -4.71
N VAL A 20 -12.39 -7.67 -3.95
CA VAL A 20 -12.98 -7.59 -2.60
C VAL A 20 -12.09 -6.78 -1.69
N ALA A 21 -10.79 -7.03 -1.70
CA ALA A 21 -9.81 -6.28 -0.90
C ALA A 21 -9.87 -4.78 -1.24
N SER A 22 -9.94 -4.40 -2.53
CA SER A 22 -10.05 -2.98 -2.91
C SER A 22 -11.30 -2.30 -2.34
N GLY A 23 -12.43 -3.01 -2.25
CA GLY A 23 -13.64 -2.50 -1.60
C GLY A 23 -13.49 -2.33 -0.09
N LEU A 24 -12.83 -3.28 0.57
CA LEU A 24 -12.58 -3.24 2.02
C LEU A 24 -11.62 -2.11 2.39
N VAL A 25 -10.53 -1.92 1.62
CA VAL A 25 -9.60 -0.81 1.85
C VAL A 25 -10.21 0.54 1.49
N ALA A 26 -11.20 0.61 0.57
CA ALA A 26 -11.93 1.84 0.29
C ALA A 26 -12.78 2.28 1.50
N LEU A 27 -13.41 1.34 2.22
CA LEU A 27 -14.10 1.64 3.45
C LEU A 27 -13.15 2.18 4.52
N ALA A 28 -11.99 1.54 4.72
CA ALA A 28 -10.98 2.00 5.67
C ALA A 28 -10.41 3.38 5.26
N ALA A 29 -10.18 3.61 3.97
CA ALA A 29 -9.78 4.93 3.45
C ALA A 29 -10.81 6.00 3.78
N PHE A 30 -12.09 5.72 3.58
CA PHE A 30 -13.16 6.66 3.93
C PHE A 30 -13.18 6.96 5.43
N GLN A 31 -13.14 5.94 6.27
CA GLN A 31 -13.15 6.11 7.74
C GLN A 31 -11.94 6.91 8.24
N LEU A 32 -10.75 6.67 7.70
CA LEU A 32 -9.52 7.26 8.21
C LEU A 32 -9.12 8.58 7.51
N PHE A 33 -9.46 8.75 6.25
CA PHE A 33 -9.08 9.95 5.48
C PHE A 33 -10.18 11.01 5.42
N VAL A 34 -11.46 10.59 5.42
CA VAL A 34 -12.61 11.52 5.38
C VAL A 34 -13.14 11.75 6.79
N LEU A 35 -13.39 10.68 7.56
CA LEU A 35 -13.90 10.73 8.93
C LEU A 35 -12.77 10.75 9.99
N THR A 36 -11.63 11.33 9.67
CA THR A 36 -10.38 11.34 10.46
C THR A 36 -10.60 11.65 11.94
N ASP A 37 -11.41 12.67 12.25
CA ASP A 37 -11.66 13.15 13.61
C ASP A 37 -12.72 12.32 14.38
N HIS A 38 -13.26 11.29 13.73
CA HIS A 38 -14.37 10.48 14.25
C HIS A 38 -13.98 9.00 14.43
N THR A 39 -12.67 8.69 14.53
CA THR A 39 -12.19 7.31 14.68
C THR A 39 -12.71 6.62 15.93
N ALA A 40 -12.94 7.34 17.03
CA ALA A 40 -13.56 6.81 18.23
C ALA A 40 -14.98 6.25 18.00
N SER A 41 -15.71 6.78 17.02
CA SER A 41 -17.12 6.41 16.75
C SER A 41 -17.26 5.39 15.63
N TYR A 42 -16.38 5.40 14.63
CA TYR A 42 -16.58 4.68 13.37
C TYR A 42 -15.42 3.78 12.97
N PHE A 43 -14.32 3.75 13.74
CA PHE A 43 -13.17 2.92 13.42
C PHE A 43 -12.87 1.90 14.51
N SER A 44 -12.03 0.93 14.19
CA SER A 44 -11.72 -0.24 15.05
C SER A 44 -11.06 0.11 16.37
N TRP A 45 -10.32 1.22 16.42
CA TRP A 45 -9.75 1.83 17.64
C TRP A 45 -9.67 3.34 17.49
N THR A 46 -9.58 4.06 18.60
CA THR A 46 -9.39 5.51 18.60
C THR A 46 -7.98 5.88 18.15
N ILE A 47 -7.85 6.72 17.14
CA ILE A 47 -6.58 7.21 16.61
C ILE A 47 -6.43 8.70 16.90
N ALA A 48 -5.36 9.04 17.60
CA ALA A 48 -4.90 10.40 17.82
C ALA A 48 -3.36 10.42 17.73
N PRO A 49 -2.76 11.49 17.18
CA PRO A 49 -3.37 12.68 16.61
C PRO A 49 -4.05 12.43 15.25
N GLY A 50 -4.82 13.41 14.72
CA GLY A 50 -5.52 13.33 13.44
C GLY A 50 -4.60 13.07 12.25
N MET A 51 -3.37 13.61 12.29
CA MET A 51 -2.33 13.34 11.29
C MET A 51 -2.03 11.84 11.13
N THR A 52 -2.07 11.06 12.23
CA THR A 52 -1.88 9.60 12.16
C THR A 52 -3.02 8.92 11.41
N ALA A 53 -4.28 9.27 11.71
CA ALA A 53 -5.43 8.69 11.01
C ALA A 53 -5.41 9.06 9.51
N ALA A 54 -5.10 10.31 9.19
CA ALA A 54 -4.99 10.78 7.80
C ALA A 54 -3.82 10.09 7.06
N PHE A 55 -2.67 9.87 7.71
CA PHE A 55 -1.53 9.11 7.16
C PHE A 55 -1.94 7.68 6.80
N LEU A 56 -2.57 6.96 7.74
CA LEU A 56 -3.05 5.60 7.50
C LEU A 56 -4.12 5.60 6.39
N GLY A 57 -5.06 6.55 6.42
CA GLY A 57 -6.11 6.70 5.42
C GLY A 57 -5.58 6.96 4.02
N ALA A 58 -4.49 7.75 3.88
CA ALA A 58 -3.80 7.95 2.60
C ALA A 58 -3.18 6.66 2.06
N GLY A 59 -2.61 5.82 2.92
CA GLY A 59 -2.14 4.48 2.56
C GLY A 59 -3.28 3.61 2.03
N TYR A 60 -4.40 3.56 2.75
CA TYR A 60 -5.61 2.84 2.29
C TYR A 60 -6.14 3.36 0.97
N LEU A 61 -6.20 4.68 0.77
CA LEU A 61 -6.63 5.28 -0.50
C LEU A 61 -5.72 4.86 -1.67
N ALA A 62 -4.41 4.83 -1.46
CA ALA A 62 -3.46 4.33 -2.44
C ALA A 62 -3.68 2.85 -2.77
N SER A 63 -3.98 2.03 -1.76
CA SER A 63 -4.25 0.60 -1.93
C SER A 63 -5.54 0.32 -2.69
N VAL A 64 -6.56 1.18 -2.60
CA VAL A 64 -7.76 1.07 -3.45
C VAL A 64 -7.36 0.98 -4.91
N PHE A 65 -6.52 1.93 -5.37
CA PHE A 65 -6.08 1.96 -6.77
C PHE A 65 -5.13 0.82 -7.09
N LEU A 66 -4.22 0.45 -6.17
CA LEU A 66 -3.30 -0.68 -6.35
C LEU A 66 -4.07 -1.97 -6.64
N GLU A 67 -5.00 -2.32 -5.76
CA GLU A 67 -5.72 -3.59 -5.80
C GLU A 67 -6.78 -3.61 -6.90
N TYR A 68 -7.55 -2.52 -7.06
CA TYR A 68 -8.55 -2.41 -8.12
C TYR A 68 -7.92 -2.51 -9.51
N LEU A 69 -6.86 -1.73 -9.78
CA LEU A 69 -6.21 -1.75 -11.08
C LEU A 69 -5.50 -3.07 -11.35
N ALA A 70 -4.90 -3.70 -10.33
CA ALA A 70 -4.34 -5.04 -10.44
C ALA A 70 -5.40 -6.08 -10.80
N ALA A 71 -6.56 -6.06 -10.13
CA ALA A 71 -7.69 -6.95 -10.42
C ALA A 71 -8.23 -6.80 -11.86
N ARG A 72 -8.10 -5.61 -12.45
CA ARG A 72 -8.49 -5.32 -13.84
C ARG A 72 -7.50 -5.87 -14.89
N ARG A 73 -6.30 -6.31 -14.48
CA ARG A 73 -5.32 -6.87 -15.40
C ARG A 73 -5.66 -8.31 -15.78
N ALA A 74 -5.35 -8.67 -17.01
CA ALA A 74 -5.55 -10.04 -17.51
C ALA A 74 -4.31 -10.92 -17.27
N VAL A 75 -3.11 -10.32 -17.29
CA VAL A 75 -1.83 -11.02 -17.29
C VAL A 75 -1.17 -10.92 -15.94
N TRP A 76 -0.66 -12.05 -15.43
CA TRP A 76 -0.07 -12.17 -14.10
C TRP A 76 1.11 -11.21 -13.86
N VAL A 77 1.98 -11.03 -14.85
CA VAL A 77 3.14 -10.15 -14.72
C VAL A 77 2.79 -8.69 -14.42
N ASP A 78 1.60 -8.23 -14.82
CA ASP A 78 1.12 -6.88 -14.54
C ASP A 78 0.52 -6.75 -13.12
N VAL A 79 0.45 -7.87 -12.37
CA VAL A 79 -0.18 -7.96 -11.04
C VAL A 79 0.81 -8.39 -9.96
N ARG A 80 1.75 -9.27 -10.28
CA ARG A 80 2.57 -9.99 -9.28
C ARG A 80 3.35 -9.06 -8.34
N HIS A 81 3.72 -7.86 -8.77
CA HIS A 81 4.40 -6.85 -7.94
C HIS A 81 3.49 -6.30 -6.82
N THR A 82 2.16 -6.50 -6.90
CA THR A 82 1.21 -6.04 -5.90
C THR A 82 1.03 -7.02 -4.74
N ILE A 83 1.36 -8.30 -4.95
CA ILE A 83 1.12 -9.35 -3.96
C ILE A 83 2.06 -9.22 -2.74
N PRO A 84 3.39 -9.08 -2.89
CA PRO A 84 4.27 -8.98 -1.73
C PRO A 84 3.94 -7.81 -0.79
N PRO A 85 3.70 -6.57 -1.25
CA PRO A 85 3.37 -5.45 -0.37
C PRO A 85 2.03 -5.66 0.36
N VAL A 86 0.98 -6.14 -0.33
CA VAL A 86 -0.33 -6.38 0.29
C VAL A 86 -0.22 -7.49 1.34
N LEU A 87 0.47 -8.58 1.03
CA LEU A 87 0.67 -9.67 1.98
C LEU A 87 1.50 -9.23 3.20
N SER A 88 2.61 -8.52 2.97
CA SER A 88 3.45 -8.00 4.07
C SER A 88 2.65 -7.08 4.98
N PHE A 89 1.93 -6.12 4.39
CA PHE A 89 1.12 -5.17 5.14
C PHE A 89 0.03 -5.87 5.94
N THR A 90 -0.74 -6.79 5.34
CA THR A 90 -1.85 -7.47 6.03
C THR A 90 -1.37 -8.37 7.17
N VAL A 91 -0.28 -9.13 6.96
CA VAL A 91 0.30 -9.97 8.01
C VAL A 91 0.85 -9.13 9.17
N LEU A 92 1.59 -8.05 8.86
CA LEU A 92 2.14 -7.18 9.92
C LEU A 92 1.02 -6.44 10.67
N THR A 93 -0.03 -6.03 9.98
CA THR A 93 -1.19 -5.39 10.62
C THR A 93 -1.93 -6.37 11.52
N GLU A 94 -2.09 -7.64 11.12
CA GLU A 94 -2.68 -8.66 11.99
C GLU A 94 -1.83 -8.89 13.24
N ILE A 95 -0.52 -9.05 13.11
CA ILE A 95 0.38 -9.19 14.28
C ILE A 95 0.27 -7.97 15.19
N ALA A 96 0.26 -6.74 14.65
CA ALA A 96 0.07 -5.52 15.44
C ALA A 96 -1.29 -5.51 16.15
N THR A 97 -2.36 -5.97 15.50
CA THR A 97 -3.70 -6.11 16.06
C THR A 97 -3.69 -7.05 17.25
N LEU A 98 -3.14 -8.27 17.08
CA LEU A 98 -3.08 -9.28 18.13
C LEU A 98 -2.25 -8.83 19.34
N LEU A 99 -1.17 -8.09 19.13
CA LEU A 99 -0.35 -7.50 20.20
C LEU A 99 -1.08 -6.39 20.98
N HIS A 100 -2.16 -5.83 20.44
CA HIS A 100 -2.83 -4.66 20.99
C HIS A 100 -4.36 -4.82 21.11
N LEU A 101 -4.90 -6.05 21.19
CA LEU A 101 -6.34 -6.33 21.23
C LEU A 101 -7.11 -5.47 22.24
N GLY A 102 -6.51 -5.18 23.40
CA GLY A 102 -7.12 -4.35 24.43
C GLY A 102 -7.30 -2.87 24.08
N LYS A 103 -6.82 -2.42 22.91
CA LYS A 103 -7.03 -1.06 22.39
C LYS A 103 -8.18 -0.97 21.39
N PHE A 104 -8.72 -2.12 20.96
CA PHE A 104 -9.80 -2.17 19.97
C PHE A 104 -11.18 -2.10 20.66
N HIS A 105 -12.15 -1.56 19.96
CA HIS A 105 -13.51 -1.32 20.45
C HIS A 105 -14.41 -2.57 20.44
N PHE A 106 -13.89 -3.78 20.67
CA PHE A 106 -14.67 -5.03 20.57
C PHE A 106 -15.92 -5.07 21.45
N SER A 107 -15.85 -4.51 22.65
CA SER A 107 -16.93 -4.53 23.65
C SER A 107 -17.21 -3.17 24.26
N GLN A 108 -16.51 -2.13 23.83
CA GLN A 108 -16.60 -0.78 24.38
C GLN A 108 -16.94 0.23 23.27
N GLY A 109 -17.77 1.23 23.59
CA GLY A 109 -18.08 2.32 22.67
C GLY A 109 -19.36 2.10 21.88
N LEU A 110 -19.49 2.83 20.76
CA LEU A 110 -20.63 2.76 19.86
C LEU A 110 -20.68 1.44 19.09
N VAL A 111 -21.89 0.97 18.80
CA VAL A 111 -22.12 -0.29 18.03
C VAL A 111 -21.31 -0.32 16.74
N TRP A 112 -21.20 0.79 16.04
CA TRP A 112 -20.44 0.90 14.78
C TRP A 112 -18.94 0.70 14.97
N ALA A 113 -18.35 1.23 16.04
CA ALA A 113 -16.93 1.05 16.36
C ALA A 113 -16.63 -0.42 16.74
N GLY A 114 -17.54 -1.05 17.52
CA GLY A 114 -17.44 -2.47 17.85
C GLY A 114 -17.52 -3.37 16.60
N LEU A 115 -18.48 -3.11 15.72
CA LEU A 115 -18.60 -3.82 14.45
C LEU A 115 -17.35 -3.63 13.59
N ALA A 116 -16.83 -2.40 13.49
CA ALA A 116 -15.60 -2.12 12.76
C ALA A 116 -14.41 -2.91 13.31
N ALA A 117 -14.29 -3.06 14.65
CA ALA A 117 -13.22 -3.85 15.27
C ALA A 117 -13.30 -5.35 14.89
N TRP A 118 -14.48 -5.95 14.92
CA TRP A 118 -14.67 -7.34 14.50
C TRP A 118 -14.45 -7.56 13.00
N VAL A 119 -14.94 -6.64 12.18
CA VAL A 119 -14.70 -6.66 10.71
C VAL A 119 -13.21 -6.51 10.42
N TRP A 120 -12.51 -5.62 11.12
CA TRP A 120 -11.06 -5.45 11.02
C TRP A 120 -10.31 -6.76 11.30
N LEU A 121 -10.58 -7.39 12.44
CA LEU A 121 -9.95 -8.65 12.81
C LEU A 121 -10.20 -9.73 11.76
N ALA A 122 -11.46 -9.85 11.28
CA ALA A 122 -11.81 -10.81 10.24
C ALA A 122 -11.06 -10.55 8.93
N ILE A 123 -10.94 -9.29 8.49
CA ILE A 123 -10.23 -8.91 7.25
C ILE A 123 -8.76 -9.28 7.34
N TYR A 124 -8.08 -8.85 8.42
CA TYR A 124 -6.63 -9.06 8.54
C TYR A 124 -6.25 -10.51 8.85
N THR A 125 -7.19 -11.31 9.35
CA THR A 125 -7.03 -12.78 9.43
C THR A 125 -7.29 -13.45 8.07
N LEU A 126 -8.42 -13.16 7.43
CA LEU A 126 -8.88 -13.92 6.27
C LEU A 126 -8.18 -13.52 4.96
N VAL A 127 -7.86 -12.25 4.74
CA VAL A 127 -7.23 -11.79 3.50
C VAL A 127 -5.84 -12.40 3.29
N PRO A 128 -4.88 -12.33 4.23
CA PRO A 128 -3.58 -12.96 4.03
C PRO A 128 -3.67 -14.49 3.91
N ILE A 129 -4.53 -15.15 4.68
CA ILE A 129 -4.75 -16.61 4.56
C ILE A 129 -5.26 -16.95 3.15
N SER A 130 -6.27 -16.21 2.67
CA SER A 130 -6.82 -16.42 1.32
C SER A 130 -5.78 -16.17 0.23
N MET A 131 -4.96 -15.13 0.38
CA MET A 131 -3.89 -14.80 -0.56
C MET A 131 -2.84 -15.91 -0.61
N ILE A 132 -2.40 -16.42 0.56
CA ILE A 132 -1.45 -17.54 0.66
C ILE A 132 -2.04 -18.81 0.05
N ALA A 133 -3.33 -19.11 0.30
CA ALA A 133 -4.00 -20.30 -0.23
C ALA A 133 -4.18 -20.24 -1.76
N LEU A 134 -4.41 -19.05 -2.34
CA LEU A 134 -4.60 -18.87 -3.78
C LEU A 134 -3.27 -18.79 -4.55
N LEU A 135 -2.18 -18.40 -3.90
CA LEU A 135 -0.89 -18.17 -4.55
C LEU A 135 -0.33 -19.42 -5.25
N PRO A 136 -0.37 -20.63 -4.67
CA PRO A 136 0.10 -21.85 -5.38
C PRO A 136 -0.65 -22.12 -6.69
N ALA A 137 -1.96 -21.91 -6.73
CA ALA A 137 -2.75 -22.07 -7.95
C ALA A 137 -2.37 -21.02 -8.99
N GLN A 138 -2.09 -19.77 -8.57
CA GLN A 138 -1.61 -18.72 -9.45
C GLN A 138 -0.22 -19.03 -10.02
N LEU A 139 0.71 -19.48 -9.18
CA LEU A 139 2.10 -19.77 -9.60
C LEU A 139 2.20 -20.99 -10.53
N ARG A 140 1.25 -21.94 -10.44
CA ARG A 140 1.16 -23.09 -11.33
C ARG A 140 0.53 -22.78 -12.69
N GLN A 141 -0.01 -21.55 -12.90
CA GLN A 141 -0.55 -21.16 -14.21
C GLN A 141 0.54 -21.24 -15.27
N ARG A 142 0.24 -21.97 -16.35
CA ARG A 142 1.10 -22.09 -17.51
C ARG A 142 1.08 -20.79 -18.33
N GLY A 143 2.09 -20.59 -19.14
CA GLY A 143 2.21 -19.45 -20.03
C GLY A 143 3.49 -18.65 -19.78
N THR A 144 3.74 -17.70 -20.65
CA THR A 144 4.92 -16.83 -20.68
C THR A 144 4.56 -15.41 -20.25
N ASP A 145 5.56 -14.65 -19.83
CA ASP A 145 5.41 -13.22 -19.60
C ASP A 145 5.66 -12.47 -20.93
N PRO A 146 4.82 -11.49 -21.31
CA PRO A 146 5.08 -10.66 -22.48
C PRO A 146 6.41 -9.89 -22.34
N PRO A 147 7.04 -9.46 -23.45
CA PRO A 147 8.25 -8.65 -23.42
C PRO A 147 8.10 -7.37 -22.59
N ARG A 148 9.21 -6.88 -22.02
CA ARG A 148 9.27 -5.55 -21.39
C ARG A 148 9.14 -4.48 -22.46
N THR A 149 8.36 -3.43 -22.17
CA THR A 149 8.09 -2.36 -23.15
C THR A 149 8.46 -0.95 -22.66
N ALA A 150 8.63 -0.79 -21.34
CA ALA A 150 8.93 0.50 -20.72
C ALA A 150 9.97 0.32 -19.61
N PRO A 151 11.28 0.19 -19.92
CA PRO A 151 12.30 -0.04 -18.91
C PRO A 151 12.38 1.12 -17.92
N ILE A 152 12.65 0.79 -16.65
CA ILE A 152 12.81 1.80 -15.59
C ILE A 152 14.17 2.51 -15.80
N PRO A 153 14.20 3.86 -15.90
CA PRO A 153 15.46 4.61 -16.00
C PRO A 153 16.34 4.38 -14.76
N GLY A 154 17.67 4.31 -14.96
CA GLY A 154 18.62 4.04 -13.86
C GLY A 154 18.50 5.02 -12.68
N VAL A 155 18.30 6.31 -12.95
CA VAL A 155 18.07 7.31 -11.92
C VAL A 155 16.80 7.01 -11.10
N ALA A 156 15.73 6.56 -11.75
CA ALA A 156 14.49 6.19 -11.05
C ALA A 156 14.71 4.94 -10.17
N VAL A 157 15.52 3.97 -10.62
CA VAL A 157 15.89 2.81 -9.78
C VAL A 157 16.63 3.25 -8.52
N VAL A 158 17.57 4.19 -8.61
CA VAL A 158 18.31 4.71 -7.45
C VAL A 158 17.37 5.42 -6.48
N VAL A 159 16.50 6.30 -6.97
CA VAL A 159 15.58 7.06 -6.09
C VAL A 159 14.52 6.15 -5.46
N LEU A 160 13.91 5.23 -6.24
CA LEU A 160 12.98 4.23 -5.70
C LEU A 160 13.67 3.31 -4.68
N GLY A 161 14.94 2.94 -4.95
CA GLY A 161 15.76 2.16 -4.02
C GLY A 161 16.03 2.90 -2.71
N ALA A 162 16.36 4.19 -2.76
CA ALA A 162 16.53 5.01 -1.56
C ALA A 162 15.22 5.12 -0.75
N HIS A 163 14.08 5.31 -1.41
CA HIS A 163 12.77 5.30 -0.75
C HIS A 163 12.45 3.92 -0.14
N ALA A 164 12.77 2.82 -0.82
CA ALA A 164 12.58 1.47 -0.30
C ALA A 164 13.42 1.24 0.97
N VAL A 165 14.70 1.59 0.92
CA VAL A 165 15.61 1.44 2.07
C VAL A 165 15.13 2.27 3.26
N LEU A 166 14.76 3.53 3.03
CA LEU A 166 14.25 4.42 4.08
C LEU A 166 12.97 3.86 4.70
N ALA A 167 12.00 3.46 3.87
CA ALA A 167 10.74 2.91 4.33
C ALA A 167 10.92 1.61 5.11
N LEU A 168 11.77 0.69 4.62
CA LEU A 168 12.09 -0.57 5.31
C LEU A 168 12.81 -0.33 6.62
N ALA A 169 13.81 0.56 6.65
CA ALA A 169 14.60 0.83 7.85
C ALA A 169 13.75 1.50 8.94
N VAL A 170 13.06 2.60 8.61
CA VAL A 170 12.18 3.30 9.56
C VAL A 170 11.01 2.40 9.99
N GLY A 171 10.42 1.67 9.04
CA GLY A 171 9.37 0.71 9.32
C GLY A 171 9.82 -0.40 10.27
N ALA A 172 10.98 -1.00 10.06
CA ALA A 172 11.50 -2.05 10.94
C ALA A 172 11.75 -1.54 12.37
N LEU A 173 12.38 -0.37 12.51
CA LEU A 173 12.64 0.24 13.81
C LEU A 173 11.35 0.51 14.58
N LEU A 174 10.39 1.19 13.95
CA LEU A 174 9.09 1.50 14.56
C LEU A 174 8.24 0.25 14.83
N TYR A 175 8.37 -0.80 14.03
CA TYR A 175 7.60 -2.02 14.22
C TYR A 175 8.08 -2.81 15.42
N VAL A 176 9.41 -2.97 15.56
CA VAL A 176 10.02 -3.76 16.63
C VAL A 176 9.84 -3.07 17.98
N ASP A 177 10.19 -1.80 18.09
CA ASP A 177 10.08 -1.05 19.34
C ASP A 177 9.54 0.37 19.08
N PRO A 178 8.21 0.53 18.95
CA PRO A 178 7.59 1.83 18.67
C PRO A 178 7.79 2.85 19.80
N VAL A 179 8.01 2.42 21.03
CA VAL A 179 8.25 3.33 22.16
C VAL A 179 9.63 3.98 22.03
N ARG A 180 10.66 3.16 21.82
CA ARG A 180 12.04 3.64 21.66
C ARG A 180 12.21 4.52 20.43
N TRP A 181 11.60 4.17 19.29
CA TRP A 181 11.84 4.80 18.01
C TRP A 181 10.77 5.82 17.58
N SER A 182 9.78 6.11 18.44
CA SER A 182 8.76 7.15 18.15
C SER A 182 9.36 8.53 17.90
N SER A 183 10.53 8.83 18.44
CA SER A 183 11.23 10.11 18.25
C SER A 183 11.71 10.38 16.82
N ILE A 184 11.91 9.33 16.01
CA ILE A 184 12.28 9.48 14.59
C ILE A 184 11.08 9.80 13.70
N TRP A 185 9.86 9.78 14.23
CA TRP A 185 8.63 10.06 13.50
C TRP A 185 8.24 11.54 13.65
N PRO A 186 7.70 12.18 12.60
CA PRO A 186 7.48 13.63 12.62
C PRO A 186 6.35 14.13 13.55
N TRP A 187 5.53 13.25 14.11
CA TRP A 187 4.47 13.56 15.10
C TRP A 187 4.37 12.48 16.15
N GLU A 188 3.45 12.62 17.12
CA GLU A 188 3.30 11.64 18.19
C GLU A 188 2.64 10.33 17.72
N LEU A 189 3.17 9.22 18.21
CA LEU A 189 2.64 7.89 17.99
C LEU A 189 2.41 7.15 19.30
N THR A 190 1.30 6.43 19.40
CA THR A 190 1.12 5.40 20.41
C THR A 190 1.80 4.10 19.96
N PRO A 191 2.06 3.13 20.83
CA PRO A 191 2.66 1.85 20.43
C PRO A 191 1.88 1.12 19.31
N LEU A 192 0.53 1.17 19.34
CA LEU A 192 -0.31 0.58 18.29
C LEU A 192 -0.19 1.37 16.97
N THR A 193 -0.36 2.69 17.02
CA THR A 193 -0.28 3.52 15.80
C THR A 193 1.12 3.53 15.21
N GLY A 194 2.17 3.40 16.05
CA GLY A 194 3.54 3.20 15.59
C GLY A 194 3.71 1.92 14.78
N ARG A 195 3.19 0.78 15.27
CA ARG A 195 3.21 -0.48 14.52
C ARG A 195 2.34 -0.44 13.27
N ALA A 196 1.17 0.20 13.33
CA ALA A 196 0.29 0.35 12.17
C ALA A 196 0.97 1.21 11.08
N SER A 197 1.61 2.32 11.45
CA SER A 197 2.39 3.15 10.52
C SER A 197 3.59 2.39 9.95
N ALA A 198 4.27 1.62 10.81
CA ALA A 198 5.40 0.78 10.42
C ALA A 198 5.00 -0.32 9.43
N ALA A 199 3.83 -0.97 9.63
CA ALA A 199 3.32 -1.96 8.68
C ALA A 199 3.11 -1.35 7.28
N TRP A 200 2.61 -0.10 7.20
CA TRP A 200 2.52 0.66 5.94
C TRP A 200 3.89 0.91 5.32
N LEU A 201 4.85 1.40 6.09
CA LEU A 201 6.21 1.65 5.58
C LEU A 201 6.87 0.38 5.06
N LEU A 202 6.75 -0.73 5.80
CA LEU A 202 7.28 -2.03 5.38
C LEU A 202 6.60 -2.53 4.10
N GLY A 203 5.27 -2.42 4.01
CA GLY A 203 4.52 -2.74 2.81
C GLY A 203 4.95 -1.89 1.61
N ILE A 204 5.08 -0.56 1.79
CA ILE A 204 5.56 0.36 0.74
C ILE A 204 6.97 -0.02 0.30
N GLY A 205 7.90 -0.25 1.24
CA GLY A 205 9.27 -0.64 0.93
C GLY A 205 9.35 -1.92 0.13
N VAL A 206 8.60 -2.97 0.53
CA VAL A 206 8.48 -4.24 -0.21
C VAL A 206 7.89 -3.99 -1.61
N GLY A 207 6.88 -3.13 -1.73
CA GLY A 207 6.27 -2.77 -3.01
C GLY A 207 7.24 -2.09 -3.97
N LEU A 208 8.06 -1.15 -3.46
CA LEU A 208 9.09 -0.48 -4.27
C LEU A 208 10.16 -1.46 -4.74
N VAL A 209 10.61 -2.38 -3.88
CA VAL A 209 11.53 -3.45 -4.28
C VAL A 209 10.91 -4.33 -5.37
N ALA A 210 9.62 -4.69 -5.24
CA ALA A 210 8.92 -5.49 -6.24
C ALA A 210 8.80 -4.75 -7.60
N VAL A 211 8.51 -3.45 -7.59
CA VAL A 211 8.48 -2.61 -8.81
C VAL A 211 9.87 -2.57 -9.46
N ILE A 212 10.94 -2.35 -8.69
CA ILE A 212 12.32 -2.36 -9.21
C ILE A 212 12.67 -3.72 -9.83
N ALA A 213 12.24 -4.82 -9.20
CA ALA A 213 12.49 -6.18 -9.69
C ALA A 213 11.79 -6.46 -11.04
N GLU A 214 10.64 -5.84 -11.31
CA GLU A 214 9.96 -5.95 -12.62
C GLU A 214 10.75 -5.30 -13.75
N ARG A 215 11.53 -4.27 -13.47
CA ARG A 215 12.33 -3.50 -14.45
C ARG A 215 11.51 -2.94 -15.64
N ASP A 216 10.20 -2.75 -15.43
CA ASP A 216 9.29 -2.30 -16.49
C ASP A 216 8.14 -1.49 -15.91
N LEU A 217 8.03 -0.21 -16.30
CA LEU A 217 7.00 0.72 -15.82
C LEU A 217 5.59 0.32 -16.28
N ALA A 218 5.46 -0.23 -17.50
CA ALA A 218 4.16 -0.63 -18.04
C ALA A 218 3.55 -1.80 -17.27
N ARG A 219 4.39 -2.75 -16.79
CA ARG A 219 3.95 -3.84 -15.91
C ARG A 219 3.58 -3.33 -14.53
N SER A 220 4.24 -2.28 -14.04
CA SER A 220 4.10 -1.73 -12.69
C SER A 220 3.04 -0.63 -12.58
N ARG A 221 2.22 -0.38 -13.61
CA ARG A 221 1.22 0.71 -13.61
C ARG A 221 0.32 0.76 -12.37
N PRO A 222 -0.25 -0.35 -11.86
CA PRO A 222 -1.02 -0.30 -10.61
C PRO A 222 -0.22 0.30 -9.44
N GLY A 223 1.04 -0.11 -9.29
CA GLY A 223 1.95 0.41 -8.26
C GLY A 223 2.29 1.90 -8.47
N LEU A 224 2.48 2.34 -9.72
CA LEU A 224 2.75 3.75 -10.03
C LEU A 224 1.56 4.66 -9.71
N VAL A 225 0.32 4.23 -10.05
CA VAL A 225 -0.90 4.96 -9.66
C VAL A 225 -1.03 5.03 -8.15
N ALA A 226 -0.84 3.91 -7.46
CA ALA A 226 -0.89 3.88 -6.01
C ALA A 226 0.15 4.81 -5.37
N TYR A 227 1.38 4.85 -5.91
CA TYR A 227 2.44 5.68 -5.37
C TYR A 227 2.21 7.18 -5.63
N ALA A 228 1.66 7.54 -6.78
CA ALA A 228 1.22 8.90 -7.07
C ALA A 228 0.09 9.34 -6.12
N THR A 229 -0.91 8.47 -5.94
CA THR A 229 -2.03 8.70 -5.02
C THR A 229 -1.56 8.84 -3.59
N LEU A 230 -0.63 7.97 -3.14
CA LEU A 230 -0.06 8.02 -1.80
C LEU A 230 0.59 9.39 -1.55
N GLY A 231 1.50 9.83 -2.43
CA GLY A 231 2.17 11.12 -2.29
C GLY A 231 1.17 12.29 -2.25
N ALA A 232 0.22 12.33 -3.17
CA ALA A 232 -0.81 13.36 -3.20
C ALA A 232 -1.68 13.37 -1.94
N ALA A 233 -2.13 12.20 -1.48
CA ALA A 233 -2.95 12.08 -0.27
C ALA A 233 -2.17 12.45 1.00
N GLN A 234 -0.86 12.13 1.08
CA GLN A 234 -0.02 12.56 2.20
C GLN A 234 0.16 14.09 2.24
N LEU A 235 0.25 14.74 1.08
CA LEU A 235 0.27 16.21 1.02
C LEU A 235 -1.06 16.83 1.47
N VAL A 236 -2.19 16.21 1.12
CA VAL A 236 -3.51 16.63 1.64
C VAL A 236 -3.59 16.42 3.15
N ALA A 237 -3.08 15.30 3.68
CA ALA A 237 -3.01 15.06 5.12
C ALA A 237 -2.18 16.13 5.84
N LEU A 238 -1.01 16.49 5.30
CA LEU A 238 -0.17 17.58 5.82
C LEU A 238 -0.89 18.93 5.77
N ALA A 239 -1.63 19.24 4.70
CA ALA A 239 -2.39 20.49 4.60
C ALA A 239 -3.52 20.56 5.64
N ARG A 240 -4.13 19.41 6.00
CA ARG A 240 -5.23 19.35 7.00
C ARG A 240 -4.72 19.34 8.44
N TYR A 241 -3.65 18.61 8.72
CA TYR A 241 -3.17 18.30 10.07
C TYR A 241 -1.69 18.70 10.29
N GLY A 242 -1.15 19.59 9.47
CA GLY A 242 0.27 20.01 9.56
C GLY A 242 0.62 20.70 10.87
N SER A 243 -0.35 21.24 11.61
CA SER A 243 -0.14 21.80 12.95
C SER A 243 0.30 20.77 14.00
N GLU A 244 0.00 19.48 13.77
CA GLU A 244 0.37 18.36 14.64
C GLU A 244 1.80 17.86 14.34
N VAL A 245 2.43 18.34 13.26
CA VAL A 245 3.77 17.94 12.81
C VAL A 245 4.83 18.79 13.50
N ARG A 246 5.91 18.16 13.96
CA ARG A 246 7.05 18.81 14.65
C ARG A 246 8.00 19.46 13.65
N TRP A 247 7.58 20.54 13.02
CA TRP A 247 8.35 21.23 11.95
C TRP A 247 9.73 21.73 12.36
N GLY A 248 10.01 21.89 13.65
CA GLY A 248 11.34 22.20 14.17
C GLY A 248 12.35 21.06 14.06
N GLN A 249 11.93 19.88 13.61
CA GLN A 249 12.76 18.69 13.54
C GLN A 249 12.99 18.22 12.09
N PRO A 250 14.18 17.70 11.73
CA PRO A 250 14.53 17.34 10.35
C PRO A 250 13.66 16.24 9.77
N GLN A 251 13.14 15.32 10.59
CA GLN A 251 12.26 14.23 10.11
C GLN A 251 10.92 14.74 9.54
N ALA A 252 10.43 15.92 9.96
CA ALA A 252 9.24 16.53 9.38
C ALA A 252 9.48 16.94 7.91
N TRP A 253 10.64 17.55 7.65
CA TRP A 253 11.05 17.94 6.31
C TRP A 253 11.41 16.75 5.43
N ALA A 254 12.03 15.72 6.01
CA ALA A 254 12.28 14.45 5.31
C ALA A 254 10.98 13.76 4.89
N TYR A 255 9.96 13.78 5.74
CA TYR A 255 8.64 13.26 5.43
C TYR A 255 7.95 14.06 4.30
N LEU A 256 7.99 15.39 4.36
CA LEU A 256 7.45 16.25 3.28
C LEU A 256 8.17 15.97 1.95
N ALA A 257 9.50 15.90 1.96
CA ALA A 257 10.29 15.59 0.78
C ALA A 257 9.94 14.19 0.21
N TRP A 258 9.78 13.20 1.09
CA TRP A 258 9.34 11.87 0.69
C TRP A 258 7.94 11.87 0.06
N ALA A 259 6.98 12.58 0.62
CA ALA A 259 5.62 12.65 0.08
C ALA A 259 5.59 13.33 -1.32
N LEU A 260 6.33 14.43 -1.47
CA LEU A 260 6.47 15.14 -2.75
C LEU A 260 7.12 14.26 -3.81
N THR A 261 8.24 13.63 -3.47
CA THR A 261 8.97 12.78 -4.42
C THR A 261 8.23 11.49 -4.73
N ALA A 262 7.49 10.90 -3.79
CA ALA A 262 6.61 9.76 -4.04
C ALA A 262 5.53 10.08 -5.08
N GLY A 263 4.83 11.21 -4.91
CA GLY A 263 3.83 11.68 -5.86
C GLY A 263 4.42 11.93 -7.25
N LEU A 264 5.57 12.62 -7.30
CA LEU A 264 6.25 12.94 -8.54
C LEU A 264 6.77 11.68 -9.27
N LEU A 265 7.40 10.74 -8.57
CA LEU A 265 7.89 9.49 -9.14
C LEU A 265 6.75 8.63 -9.70
N GLY A 266 5.62 8.56 -8.99
CA GLY A 266 4.43 7.88 -9.48
C GLY A 266 3.92 8.49 -10.79
N LEU A 267 3.76 9.81 -10.85
CA LEU A 267 3.28 10.54 -12.02
C LEU A 267 4.25 10.44 -13.20
N LEU A 268 5.55 10.70 -13.00
CA LEU A 268 6.56 10.58 -14.04
C LEU A 268 6.65 9.14 -14.58
N GLY A 269 6.58 8.15 -13.70
CA GLY A 269 6.52 6.74 -14.08
C GLY A 269 5.30 6.41 -14.95
N LEU A 270 4.14 6.98 -14.63
CA LEU A 270 2.92 6.82 -15.47
C LEU A 270 3.08 7.44 -16.85
N VAL A 271 3.62 8.66 -16.93
CA VAL A 271 3.90 9.31 -18.23
C VAL A 271 4.86 8.47 -19.06
N ALA A 272 5.98 8.05 -18.47
CA ALA A 272 6.99 7.23 -19.14
C ALA A 272 6.44 5.85 -19.57
N SER A 273 5.51 5.27 -18.80
CA SER A 273 4.87 3.98 -19.13
C SER A 273 3.98 4.04 -20.38
N ASN A 274 3.54 5.24 -20.81
CA ASN A 274 2.72 5.43 -22.01
C ASN A 274 3.57 5.64 -23.28
N GLY A 275 4.84 6.00 -23.17
CA GLY A 275 5.74 6.26 -24.30
C GLY A 275 6.32 5.01 -24.96
N GLY A 276 6.09 3.82 -24.42
CA GLY A 276 6.50 2.55 -25.01
C GLY A 276 5.61 2.13 -26.18
N PRO A 277 6.10 1.31 -27.14
CA PRO A 277 5.29 0.81 -28.24
C PRO A 277 4.05 0.08 -27.70
N SER A 278 2.89 0.48 -28.21
CA SER A 278 1.60 -0.08 -27.82
C SER A 278 1.58 -1.60 -28.02
N ARG A 279 1.31 -2.37 -26.94
CA ARG A 279 1.14 -3.82 -26.99
C ARG A 279 -0.02 -4.26 -27.93
N ALA A 280 -0.89 -3.33 -28.35
CA ALA A 280 -2.01 -3.59 -29.24
C ALA A 280 -1.60 -3.75 -30.72
N GLY A 281 -0.40 -3.25 -31.11
CA GLY A 281 0.10 -3.35 -32.49
C GLY A 281 0.73 -4.69 -32.87
N ALA A 282 1.04 -5.55 -31.91
CA ALA A 282 1.71 -6.84 -32.14
C ALA A 282 0.77 -7.97 -32.60
N GLY A 283 -0.52 -7.70 -32.78
CA GLY A 283 -1.53 -8.68 -33.18
C GLY A 283 -2.15 -8.47 -34.57
N ARG A 284 -1.64 -7.52 -35.36
CA ARG A 284 -2.08 -7.30 -36.73
C ARG A 284 -0.86 -7.32 -37.68
N GLY A 285 -0.44 -8.47 -38.05
CA GLY A 285 0.54 -8.77 -39.05
C GLY A 285 0.47 -10.24 -39.44
#